data_e6ab35ae56c843ba6cc525b56e2797cc
#
_entry.id   e6ab35ae56c843ba6cc525b56e2797cc
#
_cell.length_a   1.000
_cell.length_b   1.000
_cell.length_c   1.000
_cell.angle_alpha   90.00
_cell.angle_beta   90.00
_cell.angle_gamma   90.00
#
_symmetry.space_group_name_H-M   'P 1'
#
loop_
_entity.id
_entity.type
_entity.pdbx_description
1 polymer ?
#
loop_
_entity_poly.entity_id
_entity_poly.type
_entity_poly.pdbx_seq_one_letter_code
_entity_poly.pdbx_strand_id
1 'polypeptide(L)'
;MEKEENQNNTPEDENQNLEKEAEKSEESSAGENKQETPQETKEEIKEPTPEEKIAELEDKLARTFAEMENQRRRFEKEKEDAFEYGGSSFAKEALNLIDNLDRSKHVLESDDKLKKTEALKKTLEHLEIIKKDLISIFEKNNIKPIDSLNKKLDPNFHQGMMEIEDDTKEPGTIIQEIQKGFTIKDRLLRPSLVGVSKKVTIKEEKTEENKENLENN
;
A
#
# COMPACT_ATOMS: atom_id res chain seq x y z
N MET A 1 18.37 51.99 -2.90
CA MET A 1 18.31 52.09 -1.42
C MET A 1 16.87 51.80 -1.03
N GLU A 2 16.54 50.53 -0.87
CA GLU A 2 15.27 50.07 -0.30
C GLU A 2 15.63 49.05 0.79
N LYS A 3 15.08 49.32 1.98
CA LYS A 3 15.34 48.54 3.20
C LYS A 3 14.39 47.34 3.23
N GLU A 4 14.93 46.16 3.25
CA GLU A 4 14.18 44.95 3.61
C GLU A 4 14.01 44.90 5.13
N GLU A 5 12.78 45.02 5.60
CA GLU A 5 12.38 44.72 6.99
C GLU A 5 12.18 43.23 7.14
N ASN A 6 13.06 42.65 7.94
CA ASN A 6 13.01 41.24 8.35
C ASN A 6 12.02 41.10 9.53
N GLN A 7 10.82 40.53 9.29
CA GLN A 7 9.89 40.21 10.34
C GLN A 7 10.24 38.82 10.93
N ASN A 8 10.77 38.89 12.14
CA ASN A 8 11.12 37.76 12.99
C ASN A 8 9.81 37.23 13.63
N ASN A 9 9.33 36.11 13.18
CA ASN A 9 8.13 35.41 13.75
C ASN A 9 8.61 34.50 14.86
N THR A 10 8.30 34.83 16.10
CA THR A 10 8.60 34.04 17.30
C THR A 10 7.50 32.97 17.53
N PRO A 11 7.84 31.80 18.11
CA PRO A 11 6.93 30.63 18.23
C PRO A 11 5.89 30.70 19.36
N GLU A 12 5.57 31.88 19.87
CA GLU A 12 4.64 32.01 21.00
C GLU A 12 3.15 32.19 20.60
N ASP A 13 2.85 32.41 19.31
CA ASP A 13 1.46 32.67 18.85
C ASP A 13 0.67 31.42 18.43
N GLU A 14 1.31 30.25 18.31
CA GLU A 14 0.60 29.02 17.91
C GLU A 14 -0.10 28.29 19.07
N ASN A 15 0.22 28.60 20.32
CA ASN A 15 -0.34 27.88 21.47
C ASN A 15 -1.67 28.47 21.99
N GLN A 16 -2.08 29.66 21.53
CA GLN A 16 -3.35 30.27 21.98
C GLN A 16 -4.56 29.92 21.10
N ASN A 17 -4.34 29.26 19.96
CA ASN A 17 -5.44 28.87 19.06
C ASN A 17 -5.97 27.45 19.28
N LEU A 18 -5.22 26.61 20.00
CA LEU A 18 -5.62 25.23 20.33
C LEU A 18 -6.51 25.13 21.56
N GLU A 19 -6.45 26.13 22.48
CA GLU A 19 -7.33 26.15 23.65
C GLU A 19 -8.76 26.64 23.35
N LYS A 20 -8.96 27.40 22.26
CA LYS A 20 -10.28 27.93 21.89
C LYS A 20 -11.17 26.96 21.09
N GLU A 21 -10.61 25.91 20.52
CA GLU A 21 -11.40 24.87 19.82
C GLU A 21 -11.86 23.75 20.76
N ALA A 22 -11.24 23.57 21.93
CA ALA A 22 -11.65 22.57 22.92
C ALA A 22 -12.89 22.98 23.73
N GLU A 23 -13.14 24.28 23.92
CA GLU A 23 -14.32 24.77 24.68
C GLU A 23 -15.62 24.84 23.87
N LYS A 24 -15.56 24.64 22.55
CA LYS A 24 -16.72 24.79 21.65
C LYS A 24 -17.44 23.50 21.31
N SER A 25 -16.97 22.35 21.79
CA SER A 25 -17.56 21.04 21.50
C SER A 25 -18.44 20.46 22.64
N GLU A 26 -18.57 21.13 23.77
CA GLU A 26 -19.39 20.65 24.92
C GLU A 26 -20.79 21.27 25.02
N GLU A 27 -21.21 22.17 24.15
CA GLU A 27 -22.46 22.93 24.28
C GLU A 27 -23.56 22.58 23.28
N SER A 28 -23.71 21.32 22.87
CA SER A 28 -24.89 20.91 22.11
C SER A 28 -25.37 19.48 22.37
N SER A 29 -25.84 19.19 23.57
CA SER A 29 -26.86 18.14 23.77
C SER A 29 -27.60 18.30 25.11
N ALA A 30 -28.49 19.29 25.20
CA ALA A 30 -29.52 19.36 26.25
C ALA A 30 -30.88 19.36 25.58
N GLY A 31 -31.51 18.23 25.56
CA GLY A 31 -32.92 18.03 25.19
C GLY A 31 -33.64 17.19 26.22
N GLU A 32 -34.37 17.86 27.09
CA GLU A 32 -35.54 17.44 27.86
C GLU A 32 -35.81 15.95 28.14
N ASN A 33 -35.76 15.54 29.40
CA ASN A 33 -36.92 14.83 29.96
C ASN A 33 -37.06 14.97 31.49
N LYS A 34 -38.33 14.93 31.96
CA LYS A 34 -38.89 15.28 33.24
C LYS A 34 -38.49 14.38 34.41
N GLN A 35 -38.37 15.07 35.56
CA GLN A 35 -38.82 14.71 36.94
C GLN A 35 -38.78 13.23 37.33
N GLU A 36 -37.86 12.95 38.23
CA GLU A 36 -38.17 12.28 39.50
C GLU A 36 -37.02 12.53 40.49
N THR A 37 -37.34 13.08 41.63
CA THR A 37 -36.45 13.33 42.75
C THR A 37 -36.17 12.04 43.51
N PRO A 38 -34.91 11.69 43.75
CA PRO A 38 -34.53 11.03 44.98
C PRO A 38 -33.37 11.76 45.66
N GLN A 39 -33.64 12.08 46.90
CA GLN A 39 -32.74 12.28 48.04
C GLN A 39 -31.25 12.43 47.74
N GLU A 40 -30.77 13.66 47.92
CA GLU A 40 -29.35 14.00 48.05
C GLU A 40 -28.78 13.26 49.28
N THR A 41 -28.08 12.15 49.00
CA THR A 41 -27.03 11.68 49.89
C THR A 41 -25.83 12.57 49.61
N LYS A 42 -25.58 13.54 50.46
CA LYS A 42 -24.31 14.29 50.49
C LYS A 42 -23.22 13.28 50.86
N GLU A 43 -22.60 12.67 49.86
CA GLU A 43 -21.26 12.09 50.00
C GLU A 43 -20.32 13.27 50.25
N GLU A 44 -19.88 13.41 51.51
CA GLU A 44 -18.77 14.28 51.89
C GLU A 44 -17.57 13.83 51.01
N ILE A 45 -17.24 14.63 50.00
CA ILE A 45 -15.98 14.48 49.22
C ILE A 45 -14.88 14.78 50.24
N LYS A 46 -14.38 13.74 50.91
CA LYS A 46 -13.18 13.84 51.76
C LYS A 46 -12.05 14.24 50.86
N GLU A 47 -11.49 15.43 51.06
CA GLU A 47 -10.25 15.83 50.39
C GLU A 47 -9.20 14.75 50.67
N PRO A 48 -8.57 14.21 49.63
CA PRO A 48 -7.58 13.15 49.80
C PRO A 48 -6.45 13.62 50.70
N THR A 49 -6.04 12.76 51.61
CA THR A 49 -4.94 13.05 52.53
C THR A 49 -3.65 13.32 51.76
N PRO A 50 -2.67 14.06 52.31
CA PRO A 50 -1.38 14.28 51.63
C PRO A 50 -0.69 12.99 51.24
N GLU A 51 -0.82 11.91 52.00
CA GLU A 51 -0.27 10.59 51.74
C GLU A 51 -0.95 9.92 50.54
N GLU A 52 -2.28 10.02 50.42
CA GLU A 52 -3.04 9.53 49.26
C GLU A 52 -2.68 10.29 47.98
N LYS A 53 -2.47 11.61 48.07
CA LYS A 53 -2.01 12.42 46.93
C LYS A 53 -0.61 12.03 46.45
N ILE A 54 0.29 11.73 47.38
CA ILE A 54 1.64 11.26 47.06
C ILE A 54 1.57 9.90 46.33
N ALA A 55 0.80 8.95 46.87
CA ALA A 55 0.63 7.64 46.26
C ALA A 55 0.02 7.73 44.85
N GLU A 56 -0.99 8.60 44.67
CA GLU A 56 -1.59 8.84 43.32
C GLU A 56 -0.61 9.46 42.34
N LEU A 57 0.22 10.41 42.82
CA LEU A 57 1.24 11.04 41.97
C LEU A 57 2.38 10.05 41.63
N GLU A 58 2.77 9.18 42.54
CA GLU A 58 3.73 8.12 42.30
C GLU A 58 3.21 7.10 41.26
N ASP A 59 1.92 6.69 41.36
CA ASP A 59 1.30 5.81 40.37
C ASP A 59 1.22 6.49 38.98
N LYS A 60 0.84 7.75 38.92
CA LYS A 60 0.83 8.54 37.68
C LYS A 60 2.23 8.66 37.09
N LEU A 61 3.25 8.93 37.90
CA LEU A 61 4.64 8.97 37.49
C LEU A 61 5.08 7.62 36.92
N ALA A 62 4.82 6.52 37.62
CA ALA A 62 5.16 5.18 37.15
C ALA A 62 4.49 4.87 35.81
N ARG A 63 3.21 5.22 35.66
CA ARG A 63 2.45 5.03 34.40
C ARG A 63 3.03 5.88 33.27
N THR A 64 3.30 7.17 33.50
CA THR A 64 3.88 8.05 32.49
C THR A 64 5.28 7.61 32.06
N PHE A 65 6.10 7.11 32.98
CA PHE A 65 7.40 6.52 32.62
C PHE A 65 7.24 5.28 31.74
N ALA A 66 6.29 4.39 32.06
CA ALA A 66 6.01 3.22 31.25
C ALA A 66 5.51 3.60 29.84
N GLU A 67 4.63 4.60 29.76
CA GLU A 67 4.14 5.13 28.50
C GLU A 67 5.25 5.78 27.67
N MET A 68 6.13 6.58 28.28
CA MET A 68 7.28 7.18 27.59
C MET A 68 8.24 6.11 27.04
N GLU A 69 8.52 5.06 27.82
CA GLU A 69 9.38 3.97 27.34
C GLU A 69 8.74 3.20 26.16
N ASN A 70 7.43 2.96 26.22
CA ASN A 70 6.69 2.34 25.12
C ASN A 70 6.70 3.24 23.87
N GLN A 71 6.48 4.55 24.05
CA GLN A 71 6.56 5.52 22.95
C GLN A 71 7.97 5.58 22.36
N ARG A 72 9.02 5.59 23.21
CA ARG A 72 10.40 5.59 22.75
C ARG A 72 10.69 4.39 21.85
N ARG A 73 10.33 3.18 22.30
CA ARG A 73 10.51 1.95 21.51
C ARG A 73 9.73 1.99 20.19
N ARG A 74 8.53 2.55 20.22
CA ARG A 74 7.71 2.73 19.02
C ARG A 74 8.38 3.67 18.04
N PHE A 75 8.85 4.85 18.50
CA PHE A 75 9.53 5.82 17.64
C PHE A 75 10.85 5.29 17.08
N GLU A 76 11.63 4.53 17.87
CA GLU A 76 12.84 3.89 17.38
C GLU A 76 12.52 2.96 16.20
N LYS A 77 11.48 2.14 16.33
CA LYS A 77 11.01 1.25 15.26
C LYS A 77 10.48 2.02 14.05
N GLU A 78 9.65 3.04 14.27
CA GLU A 78 9.13 3.89 13.19
C GLU A 78 10.26 4.61 12.44
N LYS A 79 11.29 5.06 13.16
CA LYS A 79 12.49 5.67 12.56
C LYS A 79 13.27 4.67 11.70
N GLU A 80 13.46 3.45 12.21
CA GLU A 80 14.11 2.38 11.47
C GLU A 80 13.31 2.01 10.20
N ASP A 81 11.99 1.81 10.33
CA ASP A 81 11.08 1.56 9.22
C ASP A 81 11.11 2.71 8.19
N ALA A 82 11.11 3.96 8.65
CA ALA A 82 11.19 5.12 7.76
C ALA A 82 12.52 5.19 7.01
N PHE A 83 13.62 4.83 7.66
CA PHE A 83 14.92 4.76 7.01
C PHE A 83 15.01 3.61 6.00
N GLU A 84 14.43 2.45 6.33
CA GLU A 84 14.48 1.26 5.49
C GLU A 84 13.56 1.33 4.27
N TYR A 85 12.36 1.91 4.44
CA TYR A 85 11.29 1.92 3.41
C TYR A 85 10.94 3.31 2.90
N GLY A 86 11.63 4.35 3.34
CA GLY A 86 11.35 5.74 2.94
C GLY A 86 11.43 5.99 1.43
N GLY A 87 12.26 5.20 0.72
CA GLY A 87 12.36 5.24 -0.74
C GLY A 87 11.26 4.51 -1.50
N SER A 88 10.32 3.84 -0.82
CA SER A 88 9.33 2.96 -1.49
C SER A 88 8.40 3.71 -2.45
N SER A 89 7.99 4.93 -2.12
CA SER A 89 7.15 5.75 -2.99
C SER A 89 7.88 6.12 -4.29
N PHE A 90 9.11 6.64 -4.17
CA PHE A 90 9.95 6.93 -5.32
C PHE A 90 10.23 5.68 -6.16
N ALA A 91 10.52 4.56 -5.50
CA ALA A 91 10.77 3.30 -6.19
C ALA A 91 9.56 2.83 -7.00
N LYS A 92 8.33 2.95 -6.47
CA LYS A 92 7.09 2.65 -7.21
C LYS A 92 6.96 3.44 -8.49
N GLU A 93 7.25 4.73 -8.45
CA GLU A 93 7.19 5.58 -9.63
C GLU A 93 8.31 5.25 -10.62
N ALA A 94 9.51 4.97 -10.11
CA ALA A 94 10.65 4.59 -10.94
C ALA A 94 10.46 3.25 -11.66
N LEU A 95 9.63 2.33 -11.14
CA LEU A 95 9.26 1.10 -11.84
C LEU A 95 8.54 1.36 -13.18
N ASN A 96 7.80 2.46 -13.29
CA ASN A 96 7.17 2.84 -14.55
C ASN A 96 8.19 3.08 -15.67
N LEU A 97 9.43 3.43 -15.32
CA LEU A 97 10.49 3.59 -16.30
C LEU A 97 10.91 2.25 -16.91
N ILE A 98 10.97 1.19 -16.10
CA ILE A 98 11.23 -0.18 -16.59
C ILE A 98 10.12 -0.61 -17.55
N ASP A 99 8.85 -0.39 -17.15
CA ASP A 99 7.70 -0.76 -17.97
C ASP A 99 7.69 0.02 -19.30
N ASN A 100 8.09 1.29 -19.28
CA ASN A 100 8.21 2.11 -20.47
C ASN A 100 9.34 1.63 -21.38
N LEU A 101 10.47 1.18 -20.83
CA LEU A 101 11.56 0.57 -21.61
C LEU A 101 11.09 -0.73 -22.27
N ASP A 102 10.39 -1.61 -21.55
CA ASP A 102 9.85 -2.85 -22.11
C ASP A 102 8.82 -2.58 -23.21
N ARG A 103 7.94 -1.62 -23.00
CA ARG A 103 6.97 -1.20 -24.01
C ARG A 103 7.64 -0.60 -25.24
N SER A 104 8.65 0.26 -25.05
CA SER A 104 9.41 0.84 -26.15
C SER A 104 10.14 -0.22 -26.96
N LYS A 105 10.74 -1.21 -26.30
CA LYS A 105 11.35 -2.37 -26.95
C LYS A 105 10.32 -3.10 -27.82
N HIS A 106 9.17 -3.43 -27.26
CA HIS A 106 8.11 -4.15 -27.97
C HIS A 106 7.57 -3.39 -29.18
N VAL A 107 7.38 -2.07 -29.05
CA VAL A 107 6.95 -1.20 -30.17
C VAL A 107 7.99 -1.20 -31.29
N LEU A 108 9.27 -1.05 -30.96
CA LEU A 108 10.35 -1.07 -31.94
C LEU A 108 10.49 -2.42 -32.65
N GLU A 109 10.31 -3.53 -31.93
CA GLU A 109 10.31 -4.88 -32.47
C GLU A 109 9.12 -5.15 -33.41
N SER A 110 7.99 -4.48 -33.16
CA SER A 110 6.76 -4.62 -33.94
C SER A 110 6.74 -3.77 -35.21
N ASP A 111 7.63 -2.78 -35.34
CA ASP A 111 7.67 -1.91 -36.53
C ASP A 111 8.30 -2.61 -37.75
N ASP A 112 7.48 -2.93 -38.75
CA ASP A 112 7.88 -3.62 -39.94
C ASP A 112 8.94 -2.89 -40.81
N LYS A 113 8.99 -1.55 -40.66
CA LYS A 113 9.98 -0.73 -41.37
C LYS A 113 11.37 -0.86 -40.74
N LEU A 114 11.44 -1.14 -39.48
CA LEU A 114 12.68 -1.20 -38.70
C LEU A 114 13.23 -2.63 -38.57
N LYS A 115 12.37 -3.66 -38.66
CA LYS A 115 12.71 -5.08 -38.38
C LYS A 115 13.97 -5.61 -39.08
N LYS A 116 14.38 -5.03 -40.24
CA LYS A 116 15.52 -5.49 -41.02
C LYS A 116 16.74 -4.58 -40.93
N THR A 117 16.72 -3.55 -40.08
CA THR A 117 17.81 -2.58 -40.00
C THR A 117 18.79 -2.92 -38.87
N GLU A 118 20.10 -2.78 -39.15
CA GLU A 118 21.13 -2.90 -38.11
C GLU A 118 20.96 -1.83 -37.02
N ALA A 119 20.39 -0.68 -37.35
CA ALA A 119 20.09 0.38 -36.43
C ALA A 119 19.14 -0.11 -35.31
N LEU A 120 18.11 -0.90 -35.65
CA LEU A 120 17.19 -1.47 -34.66
C LEU A 120 17.95 -2.37 -33.69
N LYS A 121 18.82 -3.26 -34.15
CA LYS A 121 19.58 -4.15 -33.25
C LYS A 121 20.40 -3.35 -32.25
N LYS A 122 21.14 -2.35 -32.70
CA LYS A 122 21.95 -1.48 -31.84
C LYS A 122 21.08 -0.73 -30.83
N THR A 123 19.92 -0.22 -31.27
CA THR A 123 19.00 0.50 -30.36
C THR A 123 18.44 -0.45 -29.29
N LEU A 124 18.05 -1.67 -29.64
CA LEU A 124 17.57 -2.67 -28.69
C LEU A 124 18.67 -3.07 -27.70
N GLU A 125 19.91 -3.26 -28.15
CA GLU A 125 21.04 -3.52 -27.26
C GLU A 125 21.26 -2.39 -26.26
N HIS A 126 21.20 -1.12 -26.69
CA HIS A 126 21.32 0.03 -25.80
C HIS A 126 20.18 0.09 -24.80
N LEU A 127 18.93 -0.17 -25.22
CA LEU A 127 17.78 -0.23 -24.29
C LEU A 127 17.95 -1.34 -23.24
N GLU A 128 18.48 -2.50 -23.63
CA GLU A 128 18.76 -3.60 -22.71
C GLU A 128 19.85 -3.25 -21.69
N ILE A 129 20.90 -2.55 -22.13
CA ILE A 129 21.95 -2.08 -21.22
C ILE A 129 21.35 -1.13 -20.18
N ILE A 130 20.56 -0.12 -20.60
CA ILE A 130 19.91 0.85 -19.70
C ILE A 130 18.99 0.10 -18.72
N LYS A 131 18.19 -0.85 -19.21
CA LYS A 131 17.31 -1.65 -18.36
C LYS A 131 18.09 -2.45 -17.32
N LYS A 132 19.19 -3.10 -17.73
CA LYS A 132 20.05 -3.90 -16.84
C LYS A 132 20.69 -3.01 -15.77
N ASP A 133 21.18 -1.84 -16.14
CA ASP A 133 21.74 -0.88 -15.19
C ASP A 133 20.70 -0.42 -14.17
N LEU A 134 19.48 -0.11 -14.62
CA LEU A 134 18.38 0.28 -13.75
C LEU A 134 17.99 -0.84 -12.77
N ILE A 135 17.90 -2.08 -13.25
CA ILE A 135 17.65 -3.25 -12.39
C ILE A 135 18.77 -3.42 -11.37
N SER A 136 20.04 -3.26 -11.78
CA SER A 136 21.18 -3.32 -10.87
C SER A 136 21.13 -2.25 -9.77
N ILE A 137 20.67 -1.03 -10.11
CA ILE A 137 20.47 0.03 -9.13
C ILE A 137 19.38 -0.36 -8.14
N PHE A 138 18.28 -0.96 -8.61
CA PHE A 138 17.21 -1.43 -7.73
C PHE A 138 17.66 -2.55 -6.80
N GLU A 139 18.40 -3.54 -7.30
CA GLU A 139 18.96 -4.63 -6.50
C GLU A 139 19.88 -4.11 -5.39
N LYS A 140 20.72 -3.10 -5.66
CA LYS A 140 21.55 -2.44 -4.65
C LYS A 140 20.74 -1.76 -3.55
N ASN A 141 19.51 -1.34 -3.86
CA ASN A 141 18.55 -0.76 -2.92
C ASN A 141 17.58 -1.80 -2.32
N ASN A 142 17.92 -3.09 -2.42
CA ASN A 142 17.11 -4.21 -1.93
C ASN A 142 15.72 -4.31 -2.59
N ILE A 143 15.57 -3.78 -3.81
CA ILE A 143 14.37 -3.94 -4.62
C ILE A 143 14.62 -5.08 -5.60
N LYS A 144 13.82 -6.14 -5.51
CA LYS A 144 14.00 -7.35 -6.32
C LYS A 144 12.76 -7.64 -7.15
N PRO A 145 12.94 -8.11 -8.40
CA PRO A 145 11.82 -8.57 -9.20
C PRO A 145 11.23 -9.85 -8.61
N ILE A 146 9.92 -10.00 -8.72
CA ILE A 146 9.21 -11.22 -8.37
C ILE A 146 9.32 -12.18 -9.56
N ASP A 147 9.79 -13.38 -9.30
CA ASP A 147 9.83 -14.44 -10.31
C ASP A 147 8.48 -15.17 -10.30
N SER A 148 7.64 -14.86 -11.30
CA SER A 148 6.24 -15.29 -11.36
C SER A 148 6.01 -16.44 -12.34
N LEU A 149 6.81 -16.57 -13.41
CA LEU A 149 6.57 -17.50 -14.50
C LEU A 149 6.61 -18.97 -14.05
N ASN A 150 5.65 -19.77 -14.51
CA ASN A 150 5.50 -21.19 -14.20
C ASN A 150 5.29 -21.53 -12.73
N LYS A 151 4.94 -20.53 -11.89
CA LYS A 151 4.54 -20.74 -10.49
C LYS A 151 3.03 -20.70 -10.36
N LYS A 152 2.51 -21.24 -9.26
CA LYS A 152 1.10 -21.06 -8.90
C LYS A 152 0.84 -19.61 -8.50
N LEU A 153 -0.37 -19.13 -8.81
CA LEU A 153 -0.81 -17.80 -8.41
C LEU A 153 -0.81 -17.69 -6.88
N ASP A 154 -0.07 -16.72 -6.36
CA ASP A 154 -0.09 -16.33 -4.95
C ASP A 154 -0.69 -14.92 -4.85
N PRO A 155 -1.87 -14.77 -4.21
CA PRO A 155 -2.53 -13.46 -4.09
C PRO A 155 -1.71 -12.40 -3.36
N ASN A 156 -0.71 -12.79 -2.56
CA ASN A 156 0.15 -11.85 -1.85
C ASN A 156 1.15 -11.15 -2.79
N PHE A 157 1.53 -11.79 -3.90
CA PHE A 157 2.57 -11.29 -4.80
C PHE A 157 2.08 -11.10 -6.24
N HIS A 158 1.01 -11.77 -6.63
CA HIS A 158 0.53 -11.81 -7.99
C HIS A 158 -0.91 -11.30 -8.10
N GLN A 159 -1.21 -10.59 -9.17
CA GLN A 159 -2.55 -10.18 -9.54
C GLN A 159 -2.91 -10.78 -10.90
N GLY A 160 -3.86 -11.73 -10.91
CA GLY A 160 -4.40 -12.31 -12.14
C GLY A 160 -5.21 -11.26 -12.92
N MET A 161 -4.84 -11.02 -14.18
CA MET A 161 -5.53 -10.09 -15.07
C MET A 161 -6.36 -10.79 -16.13
N MET A 162 -5.91 -11.95 -16.56
CA MET A 162 -6.58 -12.76 -17.60
C MET A 162 -6.42 -14.24 -17.34
N GLU A 163 -7.39 -15.01 -17.82
CA GLU A 163 -7.33 -16.45 -17.89
C GLU A 163 -6.94 -16.84 -19.33
N ILE A 164 -5.94 -17.71 -19.47
CA ILE A 164 -5.47 -18.22 -20.75
C ILE A 164 -5.79 -19.71 -20.79
N GLU A 165 -6.47 -20.16 -21.82
CA GLU A 165 -6.77 -21.56 -22.04
C GLU A 165 -5.48 -22.32 -22.38
N ASP A 166 -5.03 -23.19 -21.48
CA ASP A 166 -3.84 -24.01 -21.66
C ASP A 166 -4.04 -25.33 -20.91
N ASP A 167 -4.23 -26.40 -21.67
CA ASP A 167 -4.39 -27.76 -21.14
C ASP A 167 -3.09 -28.43 -20.74
N THR A 168 -1.94 -27.83 -21.10
CA THR A 168 -0.61 -28.38 -20.79
C THR A 168 -0.17 -28.08 -19.37
N LYS A 169 -0.79 -27.07 -18.71
CA LYS A 169 -0.44 -26.64 -17.35
C LYS A 169 -1.59 -26.84 -16.39
N GLU A 170 -1.24 -26.97 -15.11
CA GLU A 170 -2.26 -27.03 -14.05
C GLU A 170 -3.04 -25.70 -13.97
N PRO A 171 -4.36 -25.75 -13.73
CA PRO A 171 -5.15 -24.52 -13.52
C PRO A 171 -4.57 -23.65 -12.41
N GLY A 172 -4.56 -22.34 -12.63
CA GLY A 172 -3.98 -21.37 -11.68
C GLY A 172 -2.45 -21.25 -11.77
N THR A 173 -1.81 -21.87 -12.77
CA THR A 173 -0.37 -21.68 -13.04
C THR A 173 -0.18 -20.41 -13.88
N ILE A 174 0.80 -19.60 -13.54
CA ILE A 174 1.14 -18.39 -14.28
C ILE A 174 1.81 -18.76 -15.59
N ILE A 175 1.17 -18.41 -16.69
CA ILE A 175 1.67 -18.69 -18.05
C ILE A 175 2.43 -17.49 -18.59
N GLN A 176 1.91 -16.30 -18.36
CA GLN A 176 2.44 -15.06 -18.89
C GLN A 176 2.52 -14.00 -17.80
N GLU A 177 3.60 -13.24 -17.80
CA GLU A 177 3.77 -12.04 -16.99
C GLU A 177 3.54 -10.81 -17.89
N ILE A 178 2.47 -10.06 -17.60
CA ILE A 178 2.12 -8.86 -18.36
C ILE A 178 2.95 -7.67 -17.86
N GLN A 179 3.10 -7.58 -16.54
CA GLN A 179 3.88 -6.55 -15.87
C GLN A 179 4.64 -7.16 -14.70
N LYS A 180 5.94 -6.88 -14.62
CA LYS A 180 6.78 -7.41 -13.55
C LYS A 180 6.45 -6.81 -12.21
N GLY A 181 6.28 -7.66 -11.20
CA GLY A 181 6.17 -7.28 -9.81
C GLY A 181 7.53 -7.07 -9.17
N PHE A 182 7.55 -6.31 -8.08
CA PHE A 182 8.76 -6.03 -7.31
C PHE A 182 8.48 -6.00 -5.82
N THR A 183 9.45 -6.45 -5.04
CA THR A 183 9.47 -6.32 -3.59
C THR A 183 10.61 -5.41 -3.17
N ILE A 184 10.43 -4.70 -2.04
CA ILE A 184 11.50 -3.98 -1.35
C ILE A 184 11.75 -4.69 -0.03
N LYS A 185 12.90 -5.33 0.11
CA LYS A 185 13.19 -6.24 1.23
C LYS A 185 12.08 -7.31 1.34
N ASP A 186 11.30 -7.28 2.42
CA ASP A 186 10.20 -8.19 2.74
C ASP A 186 8.80 -7.62 2.40
N ARG A 187 8.70 -6.34 2.00
CA ARG A 187 7.43 -5.70 1.66
C ARG A 187 7.15 -5.73 0.16
N LEU A 188 5.89 -5.97 -0.19
CA LEU A 188 5.45 -5.85 -1.57
C LEU A 188 5.47 -4.38 -2.01
N LEU A 189 6.20 -4.09 -3.09
CA LEU A 189 6.22 -2.76 -3.71
C LEU A 189 5.13 -2.64 -4.78
N ARG A 190 5.05 -3.66 -5.65
CA ARG A 190 4.03 -3.78 -6.70
C ARG A 190 3.82 -5.27 -7.04
N PRO A 191 2.58 -5.78 -7.12
CA PRO A 191 2.32 -7.15 -7.55
C PRO A 191 2.68 -7.36 -9.03
N SER A 192 3.03 -8.59 -9.40
CA SER A 192 3.12 -8.98 -10.81
C SER A 192 1.73 -9.10 -11.40
N LEU A 193 1.47 -8.45 -12.53
CA LEU A 193 0.25 -8.67 -13.32
C LEU A 193 0.47 -9.87 -14.24
N VAL A 194 -0.38 -10.90 -14.09
CA VAL A 194 -0.14 -12.19 -14.70
C VAL A 194 -1.38 -12.74 -15.41
N GLY A 195 -1.13 -13.53 -16.47
CA GLY A 195 -2.11 -14.41 -17.08
C GLY A 195 -1.97 -15.81 -16.50
N VAL A 196 -3.09 -16.40 -16.07
CA VAL A 196 -3.14 -17.72 -15.42
C VAL A 196 -3.78 -18.76 -16.34
N SER A 197 -3.32 -20.00 -16.21
CA SER A 197 -3.91 -21.14 -16.92
C SER A 197 -5.30 -21.45 -16.44
N LYS A 198 -6.20 -21.72 -17.40
CA LYS A 198 -7.52 -22.28 -17.20
C LYS A 198 -7.67 -23.53 -18.06
N LYS A 199 -8.22 -24.58 -17.51
CA LYS A 199 -8.58 -25.74 -18.32
C LYS A 199 -9.70 -25.39 -19.30
N VAL A 200 -9.54 -25.80 -20.54
CA VAL A 200 -10.60 -25.72 -21.55
C VAL A 200 -11.75 -26.62 -21.08
N THR A 201 -12.78 -26.04 -20.51
CA THR A 201 -14.05 -26.75 -20.35
C THR A 201 -14.72 -26.73 -21.70
N ILE A 202 -14.61 -27.82 -22.46
CA ILE A 202 -15.46 -28.05 -23.63
C ILE A 202 -16.88 -28.00 -23.06
N LYS A 203 -17.58 -26.89 -23.28
CA LYS A 203 -19.02 -26.85 -23.13
C LYS A 203 -19.53 -27.79 -24.20
N GLU A 204 -19.87 -29.04 -23.82
CA GLU A 204 -20.80 -29.83 -24.59
C GLU A 204 -22.12 -29.03 -24.59
N GLU A 205 -22.30 -28.20 -25.62
CA GLU A 205 -23.64 -27.72 -25.98
C GLU A 205 -24.45 -28.97 -26.25
N LYS A 206 -25.24 -29.35 -25.28
CA LYS A 206 -26.29 -30.37 -25.45
C LYS A 206 -27.18 -29.92 -26.59
N THR A 207 -26.98 -30.52 -27.73
CA THR A 207 -27.95 -30.60 -28.82
C THR A 207 -29.10 -31.46 -28.32
N GLU A 208 -29.93 -30.97 -27.44
CA GLU A 208 -31.23 -31.56 -27.01
C GLU A 208 -32.42 -30.80 -27.69
N GLU A 209 -32.32 -30.54 -28.96
CA GLU A 209 -33.46 -29.98 -29.74
C GLU A 209 -33.59 -30.70 -31.08
N ASN A 210 -33.74 -32.01 -31.12
CA ASN A 210 -34.25 -32.66 -32.35
C ASN A 210 -34.70 -34.11 -32.12
N LYS A 211 -35.42 -34.41 -31.05
CA LYS A 211 -36.08 -35.73 -30.91
C LYS A 211 -37.60 -35.69 -30.67
N GLU A 212 -38.21 -34.55 -30.69
CA GLU A 212 -39.67 -34.46 -30.48
C GLU A 212 -40.53 -34.24 -31.74
N ASN A 213 -39.95 -34.29 -32.97
CA ASN A 213 -40.76 -34.12 -34.19
C ASN A 213 -40.80 -35.30 -35.13
N LEU A 214 -40.55 -36.52 -34.66
CA LEU A 214 -40.65 -37.74 -35.51
C LEU A 214 -41.66 -38.79 -35.02
N GLU A 215 -42.53 -38.52 -34.07
CA GLU A 215 -43.57 -39.43 -33.64
C GLU A 215 -45.03 -38.88 -33.81
N ASN A 216 -45.27 -37.97 -34.71
CA ASN A 216 -46.64 -37.64 -35.12
C ASN A 216 -46.71 -37.39 -36.63
N ASN A 217 -46.69 -38.50 -37.41
CA ASN A 217 -47.31 -38.55 -38.72
C ASN A 217 -47.57 -40.02 -39.08
#